data_936d5bece3062b3dc214d514f7cf31cd
#
_entry.id   936d5bece3062b3dc214d514f7cf31cd
#
_cell.length_a   1.000
_cell.length_b   1.000
_cell.length_c   1.000
_cell.angle_alpha   90.00
_cell.angle_beta   90.00
_cell.angle_gamma   90.00
#
_symmetry.space_group_name_H-M   'P 1'
#
loop_
_entity.id
_entity.type
_entity.pdbx_description
1 polymer ?
#
loop_
_entity_poly.entity_id
_entity_poly.type
_entity_poly.pdbx_seq_one_letter_code
_entity_poly.pdbx_strand_id
1 'polypeptide(L)'
;MEQLPNGFTLSLPEGAFPLSTDSMVLSHFVRLPKNARVLDLGSGCGTLGLLLCAVNESCRVTGVELSQSAHLAAIDNIRRNGLTTRMESICVDVRQVPGSFPPGSFDVCVSNPPYFSGGPASRTAALARREDACSPADLFRAAAWALKYGGDFFLVHRPERLAELIVRGSEVNLEAKRLCLVRHQADSPVNLVLLQLRKGGKPGLKWEEIVLHDLSGAPTEQYRRIYHL
;
A
#
# COMPACT_ATOMS: atom_id res chain seq x y z
N MET A 1 -20.06 2.42 7.66
CA MET A 1 -19.67 1.20 6.89
C MET A 1 -19.63 1.59 5.44
N GLU A 2 -18.52 1.39 4.78
CA GLU A 2 -18.30 1.71 3.36
C GLU A 2 -18.39 0.42 2.52
N GLN A 3 -18.96 0.53 1.32
CA GLN A 3 -18.99 -0.59 0.37
C GLN A 3 -17.80 -0.45 -0.59
N LEU A 4 -17.00 -1.50 -0.71
CA LEU A 4 -15.89 -1.55 -1.66
C LEU A 4 -16.44 -1.92 -3.05
N PRO A 5 -15.76 -1.51 -4.15
CA PRO A 5 -16.24 -1.73 -5.52
C PRO A 5 -16.48 -3.19 -5.91
N ASN A 6 -15.96 -4.13 -5.13
CA ASN A 6 -16.03 -5.58 -5.35
C ASN A 6 -17.09 -6.30 -4.49
N GLY A 7 -17.98 -5.53 -3.87
CA GLY A 7 -19.04 -6.05 -3.00
C GLY A 7 -18.61 -6.35 -1.57
N PHE A 8 -17.32 -6.18 -1.22
CA PHE A 8 -16.87 -6.26 0.17
C PHE A 8 -17.28 -5.02 0.95
N THR A 9 -17.33 -5.15 2.26
CA THR A 9 -17.67 -4.06 3.18
C THR A 9 -16.46 -3.69 4.04
N LEU A 10 -16.29 -2.38 4.29
CA LEU A 10 -15.24 -1.83 5.13
C LEU A 10 -15.88 -1.09 6.31
N SER A 11 -15.59 -1.54 7.52
CA SER A 11 -15.91 -0.84 8.75
C SER A 11 -14.69 -0.09 9.25
N LEU A 12 -14.87 1.18 9.56
CA LEU A 12 -13.81 2.07 10.03
C LEU A 12 -14.12 2.51 11.46
N PRO A 13 -13.21 2.40 12.40
CA PRO A 13 -13.36 3.01 13.72
C PRO A 13 -13.34 4.54 13.60
N GLU A 14 -13.86 5.22 14.60
CA GLU A 14 -13.85 6.68 14.67
C GLU A 14 -12.41 7.22 14.54
N GLY A 15 -12.21 8.20 13.67
CA GLY A 15 -10.90 8.79 13.37
C GLY A 15 -9.97 7.94 12.48
N ALA A 16 -10.44 6.80 11.94
CA ALA A 16 -9.71 6.09 10.89
C ALA A 16 -9.84 6.80 9.54
N PHE A 17 -8.87 6.58 8.65
CA PHE A 17 -8.93 7.12 7.29
C PHE A 17 -9.99 6.37 6.48
N PRO A 18 -10.87 7.11 5.76
CA PRO A 18 -11.84 6.51 4.84
C PRO A 18 -11.13 5.82 3.67
N LEU A 19 -11.91 5.07 2.87
CA LEU A 19 -11.41 4.54 1.60
C LEU A 19 -10.86 5.69 0.76
N SER A 20 -9.58 5.63 0.46
CA SER A 20 -8.89 6.69 -0.28
C SER A 20 -8.60 6.28 -1.72
N THR A 21 -8.50 7.28 -2.60
CA THR A 21 -7.99 7.10 -3.96
C THR A 21 -6.65 6.38 -3.97
N ASP A 22 -5.79 6.63 -2.98
CA ASP A 22 -4.47 6.06 -2.84
C ASP A 22 -4.50 4.52 -2.76
N SER A 23 -5.39 3.98 -1.90
CA SER A 23 -5.59 2.53 -1.77
C SER A 23 -6.18 1.92 -3.04
N MET A 24 -7.09 2.64 -3.71
CA MET A 24 -7.72 2.18 -4.96
C MET A 24 -6.70 2.10 -6.10
N VAL A 25 -5.94 3.16 -6.36
CA VAL A 25 -4.92 3.18 -7.42
C VAL A 25 -3.78 2.22 -7.13
N LEU A 26 -3.37 2.09 -5.85
CA LEU A 26 -2.33 1.14 -5.46
C LEU A 26 -2.79 -0.30 -5.68
N SER A 27 -3.99 -0.68 -5.25
CA SER A 27 -4.51 -2.05 -5.45
C SER A 27 -4.58 -2.42 -6.93
N HIS A 28 -4.95 -1.48 -7.80
CA HIS A 28 -4.97 -1.65 -9.26
C HIS A 28 -3.55 -1.77 -9.86
N PHE A 29 -2.58 -1.03 -9.31
CA PHE A 29 -1.19 -1.06 -9.77
C PHE A 29 -0.46 -2.34 -9.37
N VAL A 30 -0.82 -2.96 -8.24
CA VAL A 30 -0.21 -4.19 -7.73
C VAL A 30 -0.45 -5.34 -8.70
N ARG A 31 0.60 -6.10 -8.98
CA ARG A 31 0.55 -7.33 -9.78
C ARG A 31 0.91 -8.52 -8.90
N LEU A 32 -0.07 -9.38 -8.68
CA LEU A 32 0.11 -10.56 -7.83
C LEU A 32 0.35 -11.81 -8.69
N PRO A 33 1.41 -12.58 -8.42
CA PRO A 33 1.52 -13.93 -8.97
C PRO A 33 0.41 -14.83 -8.40
N LYS A 34 0.18 -15.96 -9.04
CA LYS A 34 -0.77 -16.98 -8.55
C LYS A 34 -0.31 -17.48 -7.17
N ASN A 35 -1.25 -17.62 -6.24
CA ASN A 35 -1.00 -18.04 -4.85
C ASN A 35 0.00 -17.15 -4.09
N ALA A 36 0.07 -15.87 -4.42
CA ALA A 36 0.98 -14.93 -3.78
C ALA A 36 0.76 -14.85 -2.27
N ARG A 37 1.84 -14.87 -1.50
CA ARG A 37 1.86 -14.47 -0.10
C ARG A 37 2.20 -12.99 -0.04
N VAL A 38 1.28 -12.20 0.44
CA VAL A 38 1.37 -10.72 0.48
C VAL A 38 1.52 -10.27 1.93
N LEU A 39 2.47 -9.37 2.18
CA LEU A 39 2.60 -8.65 3.46
C LEU A 39 2.17 -7.20 3.25
N ASP A 40 1.15 -6.76 3.99
CA ASP A 40 0.68 -5.37 4.00
C ASP A 40 1.27 -4.64 5.21
N LEU A 41 2.21 -3.75 4.95
CA LEU A 41 2.99 -3.02 5.95
C LEU A 41 2.27 -1.72 6.35
N GLY A 42 1.79 -1.67 7.59
CA GLY A 42 0.92 -0.59 8.08
C GLY A 42 -0.49 -0.74 7.52
N SER A 43 -1.08 -1.93 7.68
CA SER A 43 -2.33 -2.33 7.03
C SER A 43 -3.57 -1.56 7.47
N GLY A 44 -3.49 -0.80 8.57
CA GLY A 44 -4.64 -0.08 9.10
C GLY A 44 -5.81 -1.02 9.38
N CYS A 45 -7.00 -0.66 8.90
CA CYS A 45 -8.22 -1.47 9.04
C CYS A 45 -8.31 -2.61 7.99
N GLY A 46 -7.22 -2.91 7.27
CA GLY A 46 -7.15 -3.99 6.28
C GLY A 46 -7.63 -3.61 4.89
N THR A 47 -7.81 -2.34 4.59
CA THR A 47 -8.41 -1.84 3.33
C THR A 47 -7.69 -2.38 2.10
N LEU A 48 -6.36 -2.25 2.04
CA LEU A 48 -5.59 -2.70 0.88
C LEU A 48 -5.64 -4.23 0.73
N GLY A 49 -5.53 -4.96 1.84
CA GLY A 49 -5.68 -6.42 1.85
C GLY A 49 -7.02 -6.90 1.32
N LEU A 50 -8.14 -6.23 1.70
CA LEU A 50 -9.49 -6.52 1.17
C LEU A 50 -9.54 -6.30 -0.34
N LEU A 51 -9.04 -5.17 -0.83
CA LEU A 51 -9.01 -4.85 -2.27
C LEU A 51 -8.20 -5.90 -3.06
N LEU A 52 -7.05 -6.34 -2.53
CA LEU A 52 -6.22 -7.36 -3.18
C LEU A 52 -6.91 -8.74 -3.17
N CYS A 53 -7.53 -9.13 -2.06
CA CYS A 53 -8.29 -10.39 -1.96
C CYS A 53 -9.50 -10.44 -2.90
N ALA A 54 -10.06 -9.29 -3.25
CA ALA A 54 -11.17 -9.20 -4.15
C ALA A 54 -10.80 -9.44 -5.61
N VAL A 55 -9.67 -8.88 -6.05
CA VAL A 55 -9.21 -9.01 -7.43
C VAL A 55 -8.39 -10.27 -7.68
N ASN A 56 -7.94 -10.94 -6.62
CA ASN A 56 -7.16 -12.18 -6.71
C ASN A 56 -7.61 -13.19 -5.66
N GLU A 57 -8.39 -14.19 -6.08
CA GLU A 57 -8.94 -15.23 -5.19
C GLU A 57 -7.88 -16.16 -4.61
N SER A 58 -6.70 -16.26 -5.22
CA SER A 58 -5.63 -17.17 -4.81
C SER A 58 -4.63 -16.56 -3.84
N CYS A 59 -4.60 -15.23 -3.67
CA CYS A 59 -3.63 -14.59 -2.78
C CYS A 59 -3.99 -14.80 -1.30
N ARG A 60 -2.95 -14.74 -0.47
CA ARG A 60 -3.05 -14.70 0.99
C ARG A 60 -2.37 -13.45 1.50
N VAL A 61 -3.06 -12.70 2.33
CA VAL A 61 -2.58 -11.41 2.85
C VAL A 61 -2.39 -11.49 4.35
N THR A 62 -1.20 -11.11 4.82
CA THR A 62 -0.93 -10.85 6.24
C THR A 62 -0.74 -9.36 6.40
N GLY A 63 -1.59 -8.70 7.18
CA GLY A 63 -1.45 -7.29 7.54
C GLY A 63 -0.68 -7.15 8.85
N VAL A 64 0.27 -6.20 8.91
CA VAL A 64 0.90 -5.76 10.16
C VAL A 64 0.49 -4.34 10.47
N GLU A 65 0.03 -4.10 11.70
CA GLU A 65 -0.51 -2.82 12.14
C GLU A 65 -0.13 -2.56 13.60
N LEU A 66 0.36 -1.35 13.88
CA LEU A 66 0.77 -0.96 15.23
C LEU A 66 -0.42 -0.58 16.10
N SER A 67 -1.44 0.06 15.53
CA SER A 67 -2.63 0.50 16.26
C SER A 67 -3.54 -0.67 16.60
N GLN A 68 -3.71 -0.93 17.90
CA GLN A 68 -4.62 -1.98 18.39
C GLN A 68 -6.06 -1.79 17.88
N SER A 69 -6.56 -0.56 17.82
CA SER A 69 -7.92 -0.28 17.36
C SER A 69 -8.08 -0.56 15.85
N ALA A 70 -7.10 -0.20 15.03
CA ALA A 70 -7.11 -0.48 13.60
C ALA A 70 -6.96 -1.99 13.33
N HIS A 71 -6.10 -2.68 14.07
CA HIS A 71 -5.94 -4.14 14.02
C HIS A 71 -7.27 -4.88 14.34
N LEU A 72 -7.96 -4.48 15.41
CA LEU A 72 -9.26 -5.08 15.75
C LEU A 72 -10.32 -4.83 14.67
N ALA A 73 -10.33 -3.63 14.10
CA ALA A 73 -11.21 -3.33 12.95
C ALA A 73 -10.84 -4.17 11.72
N ALA A 74 -9.56 -4.41 11.45
CA ALA A 74 -9.12 -5.31 10.38
C ALA A 74 -9.63 -6.74 10.60
N ILE A 75 -9.54 -7.28 11.81
CA ILE A 75 -10.08 -8.61 12.15
C ILE A 75 -11.60 -8.67 11.89
N ASP A 76 -12.35 -7.65 12.31
CA ASP A 76 -13.79 -7.60 12.05
C ASP A 76 -14.11 -7.53 10.55
N ASN A 77 -13.40 -6.69 9.81
CA ASN A 77 -13.52 -6.59 8.36
C ASN A 77 -13.20 -7.93 7.65
N ILE A 78 -12.15 -8.63 8.05
CA ILE A 78 -11.80 -9.96 7.53
C ILE A 78 -12.94 -10.96 7.75
N ARG A 79 -13.52 -11.00 8.96
CA ARG A 79 -14.63 -11.89 9.29
C ARG A 79 -15.89 -11.58 8.50
N ARG A 80 -16.29 -10.30 8.43
CA ARG A 80 -17.48 -9.85 7.69
C ARG A 80 -17.44 -10.19 6.22
N ASN A 81 -16.26 -10.19 5.62
CA ASN A 81 -16.07 -10.51 4.21
C ASN A 81 -15.73 -11.99 3.94
N GLY A 82 -15.78 -12.87 4.95
CA GLY A 82 -15.53 -14.30 4.80
C GLY A 82 -14.09 -14.65 4.42
N LEU A 83 -13.11 -13.78 4.77
CA LEU A 83 -11.72 -13.91 4.34
C LEU A 83 -10.79 -14.57 5.36
N THR A 84 -11.30 -15.17 6.42
CA THR A 84 -10.51 -15.75 7.53
C THR A 84 -9.50 -16.83 7.12
N THR A 85 -9.69 -17.45 5.96
CA THR A 85 -8.74 -18.44 5.40
C THR A 85 -7.68 -17.83 4.49
N ARG A 86 -7.84 -16.57 4.09
CA ARG A 86 -6.97 -15.91 3.11
C ARG A 86 -6.35 -14.59 3.60
N MET A 87 -6.89 -14.03 4.68
CA MET A 87 -6.40 -12.78 5.22
C MET A 87 -6.32 -12.85 6.75
N GLU A 88 -5.25 -12.31 7.30
CA GLU A 88 -5.03 -12.16 8.74
C GLU A 88 -4.44 -10.77 9.05
N SER A 89 -4.60 -10.33 10.28
CA SER A 89 -3.98 -9.11 10.80
C SER A 89 -3.21 -9.44 12.07
N ILE A 90 -2.02 -8.87 12.21
CA ILE A 90 -1.14 -9.04 13.37
C ILE A 90 -0.83 -7.65 13.93
N CYS A 91 -1.05 -7.48 15.25
CA CYS A 91 -0.75 -6.24 15.94
C CYS A 91 0.75 -6.19 16.29
N VAL A 92 1.54 -5.62 15.41
CA VAL A 92 2.99 -5.55 15.53
C VAL A 92 3.54 -4.29 14.83
N ASP A 93 4.61 -3.74 15.38
CA ASP A 93 5.34 -2.65 14.74
C ASP A 93 6.07 -3.15 13.49
N VAL A 94 6.02 -2.38 12.39
CA VAL A 94 6.75 -2.68 11.15
C VAL A 94 8.25 -2.93 11.41
N ARG A 95 8.85 -2.25 12.38
CA ARG A 95 10.25 -2.44 12.79
C ARG A 95 10.54 -3.83 13.37
N GLN A 96 9.51 -4.54 13.83
CA GLN A 96 9.60 -5.89 14.41
C GLN A 96 9.35 -7.00 13.39
N VAL A 97 9.07 -6.67 12.13
CA VAL A 97 8.88 -7.65 11.05
C VAL A 97 10.04 -8.67 10.98
N PRO A 98 11.34 -8.27 11.13
CA PRO A 98 12.44 -9.23 11.16
C PRO A 98 12.39 -10.25 12.30
N GLY A 99 11.76 -9.90 13.43
CA GLY A 99 11.55 -10.81 14.57
C GLY A 99 10.26 -11.63 14.49
N SER A 100 9.31 -11.18 13.66
CA SER A 100 7.98 -11.79 13.54
C SER A 100 7.87 -12.81 12.41
N PHE A 101 8.69 -12.65 11.37
CA PHE A 101 8.66 -13.50 10.19
C PHE A 101 10.06 -13.94 9.77
N PRO A 102 10.23 -15.19 9.30
CA PRO A 102 11.47 -15.60 8.66
C PRO A 102 11.79 -14.76 7.41
N PRO A 103 13.07 -14.54 7.07
CA PRO A 103 13.43 -13.80 5.87
C PRO A 103 12.90 -14.49 4.61
N GLY A 104 12.47 -13.71 3.63
CA GLY A 104 12.00 -14.26 2.36
C GLY A 104 10.68 -15.04 2.46
N SER A 105 9.81 -14.70 3.40
CA SER A 105 8.53 -15.40 3.60
C SER A 105 7.43 -14.97 2.62
N PHE A 106 7.59 -13.84 1.94
CA PHE A 106 6.54 -13.24 1.11
C PHE A 106 7.00 -13.02 -0.34
N ASP A 107 6.05 -13.17 -1.26
CA ASP A 107 6.26 -12.92 -2.68
C ASP A 107 6.13 -11.44 -3.00
N VAL A 108 5.23 -10.77 -2.28
CA VAL A 108 4.90 -9.35 -2.47
C VAL A 108 4.79 -8.66 -1.10
N CYS A 109 5.33 -7.46 -1.00
CA CYS A 109 5.01 -6.50 0.06
C CYS A 109 4.22 -5.34 -0.54
N VAL A 110 3.28 -4.79 0.22
CA VAL A 110 2.54 -3.58 -0.15
C VAL A 110 2.52 -2.60 1.01
N SER A 111 2.39 -1.30 0.73
CA SER A 111 2.18 -0.29 1.78
C SER A 111 1.49 0.95 1.21
N ASN A 112 0.49 1.44 1.94
CA ASN A 112 -0.02 2.79 1.82
C ASN A 112 0.30 3.53 3.14
N PRO A 113 1.56 3.96 3.32
CA PRO A 113 1.98 4.53 4.58
C PRO A 113 1.37 5.92 4.79
N PRO A 114 1.21 6.39 6.03
CA PRO A 114 0.88 7.79 6.26
C PRO A 114 1.94 8.67 5.60
N TYR A 115 1.51 9.71 4.88
CA TYR A 115 2.46 10.57 4.18
C TYR A 115 3.36 11.28 5.19
N PHE A 116 4.65 11.01 5.09
CA PHE A 116 5.68 11.67 5.88
C PHE A 116 5.77 13.13 5.41
N SER A 117 5.12 14.05 6.12
CA SER A 117 5.10 15.47 5.79
C SER A 117 6.37 16.13 6.30
N GLY A 118 7.28 16.46 5.40
CA GLY A 118 8.51 17.20 5.69
C GLY A 118 8.35 18.72 5.67
N GLY A 119 7.30 19.28 6.29
CA GLY A 119 7.09 20.73 6.30
C GLY A 119 6.66 21.28 7.66
N PRO A 120 7.16 22.49 8.06
CA PRO A 120 6.87 23.06 9.39
C PRO A 120 5.41 23.46 9.64
N ALA A 121 4.52 23.43 8.63
CA ALA A 121 3.16 23.98 8.72
C ALA A 121 2.02 22.94 8.87
N SER A 122 2.27 21.64 8.80
CA SER A 122 1.21 20.62 8.84
C SER A 122 1.32 19.58 9.99
N ARG A 123 2.16 19.85 10.99
CA ARG A 123 2.30 18.97 12.15
C ARG A 123 1.14 19.15 13.12
N THR A 124 0.03 18.47 12.87
CA THR A 124 -0.82 18.11 14.00
C THR A 124 -0.07 17.07 14.83
N ALA A 125 -0.13 17.16 16.16
CA ALA A 125 0.56 16.25 17.10
C ALA A 125 0.27 14.75 16.86
N ALA A 126 -0.79 14.43 16.11
CA ALA A 126 -1.14 13.07 15.70
C ALA A 126 -0.32 12.57 14.50
N LEU A 127 0.01 13.45 13.53
CA LEU A 127 0.87 13.13 12.39
C LEU A 127 2.33 12.98 12.81
N ALA A 128 2.83 13.90 13.66
CA ALA A 128 4.19 13.80 14.21
C ALA A 128 4.40 12.47 14.98
N ARG A 129 3.43 12.06 15.81
CA ARG A 129 3.51 10.76 16.54
C ARG A 129 3.51 9.53 15.63
N ARG A 130 3.00 9.63 14.40
CA ARG A 130 3.04 8.54 13.40
C ARG A 130 4.36 8.50 12.63
N GLU A 131 4.98 9.65 12.36
CA GLU A 131 6.32 9.73 11.77
C GLU A 131 7.40 9.19 12.74
N ASP A 132 7.25 9.44 14.04
CA ASP A 132 8.10 8.85 15.08
C ASP A 132 7.91 7.32 15.20
N ALA A 133 6.77 6.79 14.74
CA ALA A 133 6.46 5.36 14.83
C ALA A 133 7.15 4.50 13.75
N CYS A 134 7.31 5.01 12.51
CA CYS A 134 7.94 4.25 11.43
C CYS A 134 8.52 5.20 10.37
N SER A 135 9.83 5.19 10.19
CA SER A 135 10.49 5.96 9.14
C SER A 135 10.42 5.24 7.78
N PRO A 136 10.64 5.94 6.65
CA PRO A 136 10.79 5.28 5.34
C PRO A 136 11.87 4.20 5.36
N ALA A 137 12.99 4.45 6.05
CA ALA A 137 14.08 3.47 6.17
C ALA A 137 13.64 2.18 6.89
N ASP A 138 12.78 2.28 7.92
CA ASP A 138 12.24 1.12 8.64
C ASP A 138 11.30 0.32 7.73
N LEU A 139 10.42 1.00 7.00
CA LEU A 139 9.50 0.39 6.06
C LEU A 139 10.26 -0.40 4.98
N PHE A 140 11.28 0.21 4.38
CA PHE A 140 12.08 -0.45 3.34
C PHE A 140 12.90 -1.62 3.87
N ARG A 141 13.45 -1.53 5.09
CA ARG A 141 14.14 -2.65 5.75
C ARG A 141 13.21 -3.82 6.02
N ALA A 142 12.00 -3.53 6.51
CA ALA A 142 10.97 -4.55 6.74
C ALA A 142 10.57 -5.26 5.44
N ALA A 143 10.29 -4.50 4.38
CA ALA A 143 9.97 -5.05 3.07
C ALA A 143 11.12 -5.90 2.50
N ALA A 144 12.35 -5.39 2.55
CA ALA A 144 13.53 -6.11 2.07
C ALA A 144 13.79 -7.41 2.84
N TRP A 145 13.55 -7.43 4.15
CA TRP A 145 13.64 -8.65 4.97
C TRP A 145 12.58 -9.67 4.56
N ALA A 146 11.32 -9.23 4.51
CA ALA A 146 10.16 -10.10 4.31
C ALA A 146 10.11 -10.72 2.90
N LEU A 147 10.58 -10.00 1.88
CA LEU A 147 10.52 -10.43 0.49
C LEU A 147 11.51 -11.57 0.17
N LYS A 148 11.03 -12.53 -0.62
CA LYS A 148 11.88 -13.44 -1.39
C LYS A 148 12.79 -12.67 -2.34
N TYR A 149 13.91 -13.25 -2.74
CA TYR A 149 14.68 -12.72 -3.87
C TYR A 149 13.84 -12.77 -5.14
N GLY A 150 13.79 -11.67 -5.89
CA GLY A 150 12.88 -11.50 -7.02
C GLY A 150 11.45 -11.08 -6.65
N GLY A 151 11.10 -11.03 -5.36
CA GLY A 151 9.82 -10.50 -4.87
C GLY A 151 9.70 -8.99 -5.03
N ASP A 152 8.47 -8.50 -5.07
CA ASP A 152 8.16 -7.10 -5.37
C ASP A 152 7.59 -6.36 -4.15
N PHE A 153 8.01 -5.11 -3.98
CA PHE A 153 7.44 -4.16 -3.04
C PHE A 153 6.69 -3.06 -3.80
N PHE A 154 5.41 -2.87 -3.48
CA PHE A 154 4.56 -1.83 -4.06
C PHE A 154 4.17 -0.83 -2.99
N LEU A 155 4.29 0.46 -3.29
CA LEU A 155 3.84 1.52 -2.40
C LEU A 155 3.27 2.71 -3.17
N VAL A 156 2.41 3.47 -2.49
CA VAL A 156 1.91 4.77 -2.93
C VAL A 156 2.50 5.86 -2.05
N HIS A 157 2.84 7.00 -2.64
CA HIS A 157 3.32 8.15 -1.89
C HIS A 157 3.11 9.46 -2.65
N ARG A 158 3.43 10.58 -2.00
CA ARG A 158 3.48 11.89 -2.64
C ARG A 158 4.70 12.01 -3.55
N PRO A 159 4.60 12.72 -4.70
CA PRO A 159 5.69 12.84 -5.67
C PRO A 159 6.95 13.53 -5.11
N GLU A 160 6.82 14.41 -4.11
CA GLU A 160 7.93 15.13 -3.49
C GLU A 160 8.93 14.19 -2.80
N ARG A 161 8.50 12.98 -2.44
CA ARG A 161 9.34 11.99 -1.77
C ARG A 161 9.93 10.94 -2.72
N LEU A 162 9.61 11.00 -4.02
CA LEU A 162 9.99 9.95 -4.98
C LEU A 162 11.50 9.68 -5.00
N ALA A 163 12.32 10.74 -5.03
CA ALA A 163 13.77 10.59 -5.05
C ALA A 163 14.28 9.86 -3.79
N GLU A 164 13.76 10.22 -2.61
CA GLU A 164 14.12 9.56 -1.36
C GLU A 164 13.69 8.09 -1.36
N LEU A 165 12.47 7.78 -1.81
CA LEU A 165 11.98 6.40 -1.85
C LEU A 165 12.85 5.49 -2.74
N ILE A 166 13.31 6.01 -3.89
CA ILE A 166 14.24 5.26 -4.78
C ILE A 166 15.57 5.02 -4.07
N VAL A 167 16.14 6.04 -3.42
CA VAL A 167 17.40 5.93 -2.67
C VAL A 167 17.26 4.89 -1.54
N ARG A 168 16.20 4.98 -0.72
CA ARG A 168 15.94 4.03 0.37
C ARG A 168 15.76 2.59 -0.14
N GLY A 169 15.13 2.43 -1.31
CA GLY A 169 15.04 1.12 -1.96
C GLY A 169 16.41 0.58 -2.32
N SER A 170 17.23 1.38 -2.98
CA SER A 170 18.57 1.00 -3.41
C SER A 170 19.47 0.60 -2.23
N GLU A 171 19.41 1.31 -1.10
CA GLU A 171 20.16 1.01 0.12
C GLU A 171 19.90 -0.40 0.70
N VAL A 172 18.73 -0.98 0.39
CA VAL A 172 18.33 -2.31 0.88
C VAL A 172 18.15 -3.34 -0.25
N ASN A 173 18.77 -3.10 -1.41
CA ASN A 173 18.70 -4.00 -2.58
C ASN A 173 17.29 -4.19 -3.14
N LEU A 174 16.46 -3.15 -3.08
CA LEU A 174 15.16 -3.06 -3.74
C LEU A 174 15.29 -2.10 -4.93
N GLU A 175 15.36 -2.64 -6.14
CA GLU A 175 15.55 -1.88 -7.38
C GLU A 175 14.21 -1.41 -7.95
N ALA A 176 14.08 -0.12 -8.29
CA ALA A 176 12.88 0.44 -8.88
C ALA A 176 12.62 -0.13 -10.29
N LYS A 177 11.43 -0.69 -10.52
CA LYS A 177 11.07 -1.39 -11.76
C LYS A 177 9.92 -0.75 -12.50
N ARG A 178 8.95 -0.20 -11.79
CA ARG A 178 7.83 0.53 -12.38
C ARG A 178 7.50 1.76 -11.53
N LEU A 179 7.22 2.85 -12.21
CA LEU A 179 6.74 4.10 -11.64
C LEU A 179 5.43 4.46 -12.35
N CYS A 180 4.37 4.71 -11.60
CA CYS A 180 3.14 5.25 -12.14
C CYS A 180 2.89 6.64 -11.54
N LEU A 181 2.68 7.62 -12.41
CA LEU A 181 2.31 8.99 -12.03
C LEU A 181 0.78 9.10 -12.06
N VAL A 182 0.17 9.57 -10.98
CA VAL A 182 -1.28 9.72 -10.90
C VAL A 182 -1.63 11.21 -10.87
N ARG A 183 -2.53 11.61 -11.77
CA ARG A 183 -3.08 12.97 -11.87
C ARG A 183 -4.59 12.94 -11.70
N HIS A 184 -5.12 14.03 -11.15
CA HIS A 184 -6.57 14.21 -11.13
C HIS A 184 -7.12 14.43 -12.53
N GLN A 185 -6.53 15.36 -13.30
CA GLN A 185 -6.79 15.67 -14.71
C GLN A 185 -5.46 15.74 -15.47
N ALA A 186 -5.50 15.68 -16.79
CA ALA A 186 -4.29 15.65 -17.64
C ALA A 186 -3.40 16.91 -17.45
N ASP A 187 -4.00 18.06 -17.20
CA ASP A 187 -3.32 19.35 -16.95
C ASP A 187 -3.00 19.62 -15.48
N SER A 188 -3.45 18.75 -14.57
CA SER A 188 -3.18 18.88 -13.13
C SER A 188 -1.74 18.42 -12.79
N PRO A 189 -1.16 18.92 -11.70
CA PRO A 189 0.11 18.38 -11.19
C PRO A 189 -0.04 16.90 -10.80
N VAL A 190 1.07 16.18 -10.76
CA VAL A 190 1.09 14.80 -10.24
C VAL A 190 0.76 14.84 -8.74
N ASN A 191 -0.25 14.09 -8.34
CA ASN A 191 -0.74 14.07 -6.96
C ASN A 191 -0.18 12.90 -6.17
N LEU A 192 0.01 11.74 -6.83
CA LEU A 192 0.53 10.52 -6.24
C LEU A 192 1.54 9.86 -7.17
N VAL A 193 2.46 9.13 -6.58
CA VAL A 193 3.34 8.19 -7.28
C VAL A 193 3.12 6.79 -6.73
N LEU A 194 3.04 5.81 -7.63
CA LEU A 194 3.02 4.40 -7.30
C LEU A 194 4.35 3.82 -7.74
N LEU A 195 5.03 3.16 -6.83
CA LEU A 195 6.37 2.61 -7.08
C LEU A 195 6.37 1.11 -6.85
N GLN A 196 6.89 0.36 -7.82
CA GLN A 196 7.25 -1.05 -7.68
C GLN A 196 8.76 -1.18 -7.62
N LEU A 197 9.24 -1.80 -6.56
CA LEU A 197 10.65 -2.15 -6.42
C LEU A 197 10.79 -3.67 -6.33
N ARG A 198 11.89 -4.21 -6.85
CA ARG A 198 12.17 -5.66 -6.84
C ARG A 198 13.42 -5.98 -6.06
N LYS A 199 13.33 -6.94 -5.15
CA LYS A 199 14.50 -7.41 -4.39
C LYS A 199 15.50 -8.12 -5.31
N GLY A 200 16.73 -7.60 -5.35
CA GLY A 200 17.78 -8.09 -6.24
C GLY A 200 17.50 -7.85 -7.73
N GLY A 201 16.67 -6.88 -8.06
CA GLY A 201 16.40 -6.48 -9.44
C GLY A 201 17.64 -5.88 -10.11
N LYS A 202 17.72 -6.02 -11.43
CA LYS A 202 18.71 -5.30 -12.26
C LYS A 202 18.15 -3.93 -12.66
N PRO A 203 18.97 -2.91 -12.96
CA PRO A 203 18.52 -1.61 -13.45
C PRO A 203 17.53 -1.71 -14.61
N GLY A 204 16.64 -0.74 -14.71
CA GLY A 204 15.63 -0.64 -15.77
C GLY A 204 14.26 -0.29 -15.22
N LEU A 205 13.92 1.00 -15.29
CA LEU A 205 12.66 1.57 -14.83
C LEU A 205 11.71 1.75 -16.02
N LYS A 206 10.48 1.22 -15.90
CA LYS A 206 9.35 1.56 -16.77
C LYS A 206 8.45 2.54 -16.07
N TRP A 207 7.90 3.50 -16.78
CA TRP A 207 6.95 4.44 -16.23
C TRP A 207 5.65 4.49 -17.02
N GLU A 208 4.57 4.82 -16.35
CA GLU A 208 3.22 4.93 -16.88
C GLU A 208 2.47 6.05 -16.17
N GLU A 209 1.33 6.44 -16.67
CA GLU A 209 0.51 7.50 -16.09
C GLU A 209 -0.95 7.06 -15.97
N ILE A 210 -1.58 7.47 -14.89
CA ILE A 210 -3.02 7.36 -14.64
C ILE A 210 -3.58 8.78 -14.55
N VAL A 211 -4.58 9.05 -15.41
CA VAL A 211 -5.39 10.27 -15.35
C VAL A 211 -6.80 9.88 -14.92
N LEU A 212 -7.26 10.41 -13.79
CA LEU A 212 -8.52 9.98 -13.19
C LEU A 212 -9.75 10.60 -13.86
N HIS A 213 -9.68 11.87 -14.25
CA HIS A 213 -10.79 12.61 -14.88
C HIS A 213 -10.31 13.30 -16.15
N ASP A 214 -11.17 13.42 -17.13
CA ASP A 214 -10.91 14.23 -18.30
C ASP A 214 -11.03 15.75 -18.01
N LEU A 215 -10.77 16.59 -19.02
CA LEU A 215 -10.83 18.05 -18.85
C LEU A 215 -12.24 18.59 -18.57
N SER A 216 -13.29 17.81 -18.80
CA SER A 216 -14.67 18.14 -18.44
C SER A 216 -15.01 17.76 -17.00
N GLY A 217 -14.10 17.03 -16.31
CA GLY A 217 -14.32 16.48 -14.97
C GLY A 217 -15.02 15.12 -14.97
N ALA A 218 -15.25 14.52 -16.15
CA ALA A 218 -15.86 13.19 -16.21
C ALA A 218 -14.81 12.08 -15.93
N PRO A 219 -15.22 10.97 -15.28
CA PRO A 219 -14.32 9.84 -15.02
C PRO A 219 -13.77 9.25 -16.32
N THR A 220 -12.45 9.07 -16.39
CA THR A 220 -11.79 8.40 -17.51
C THR A 220 -12.08 6.89 -17.51
N GLU A 221 -11.71 6.21 -18.59
CA GLU A 221 -11.76 4.75 -18.64
C GLU A 221 -10.83 4.11 -17.59
N GLN A 222 -9.66 4.72 -17.32
CA GLN A 222 -8.75 4.28 -16.26
C GLN A 222 -9.42 4.36 -14.89
N TYR A 223 -10.10 5.47 -14.59
CA TYR A 223 -10.88 5.62 -13.35
C TYR A 223 -11.93 4.52 -13.23
N ARG A 224 -12.75 4.29 -14.27
CA ARG A 224 -13.80 3.27 -14.24
C ARG A 224 -13.24 1.86 -13.98
N ARG A 225 -12.11 1.52 -14.60
CA ARG A 225 -11.42 0.24 -14.34
C ARG A 225 -10.93 0.11 -12.90
N ILE A 226 -10.36 1.18 -12.33
CA ILE A 226 -9.85 1.21 -10.95
C ILE A 226 -10.99 1.05 -9.95
N TYR A 227 -12.14 1.68 -10.22
CA TYR A 227 -13.30 1.69 -9.32
C TYR A 227 -14.35 0.64 -9.69
N HIS A 228 -14.10 -0.20 -10.70
CA HIS A 228 -14.99 -1.28 -11.16
C HIS A 228 -16.39 -0.76 -11.56
N LEU A 229 -16.45 0.39 -12.27
CA LEU A 229 -17.66 1.07 -12.74
C LEU A 229 -17.93 0.78 -14.22
#